data_e3106d640caaba41c717722af288f522
#
_entry.id   e3106d640caaba41c717722af288f522
#
_cell.length_a   1.000
_cell.length_b   1.000
_cell.length_c   1.000
_cell.angle_alpha   90.00
_cell.angle_beta   90.00
_cell.angle_gamma   90.00
#
_symmetry.space_group_name_H-M   'P 1'
#
loop_
_entity.id
_entity.type
_entity.pdbx_description
1 polymer ?
#
loop_
_entity_poly.entity_id
_entity_poly.type
_entity_poly.pdbx_seq_one_letter_code
_entity_poly.pdbx_strand_id
1 'polypeptide(L)'
;MSGLLFLLLLNYNNYQCHIPKNLIIMRKYLLLSFVFALISFLSSCQKEESVAEYIPFRSEKDGKWGFINLDGDVLLEDEFKREPTIVSNDRFFAKNKAGYWEMYTADKNARQVGKDYVQAGAFIEDVAPVVEKGKAIDFIDKNGKVRFTLGNVDGVAITSCRNFTDGLAIFKCGGYYGAIDASGNVVIKPDYLALESAKDGKFIGVHNKYKGVKDRSKVKITVLDTSGKVLSEFPLAKISDGVDYFCDDVLAVAKEGTDGNNYWGLINEKGEWILHVSHKIRSIKGMRNGKFIFSDGEQCGLMDFNGEVLIRPKYSNIKFTGANQLFVLDDHIDPQWKLITEEEDVISPNEFDEVYPLPGDKYFVKDDGDSWIIIDDKGKEVKTKVDIYEFSYNQGDTEFESQYLDFTSFINELHIKKDGLLGLNLTMKVADVIKSFSFLDKQYGEGDFSDNASSYRCSNDISVDLNFNNVKFQIAALFDDNVADYTFSSGFSNISPNQISVTFYNEKLLKGHLSQLTRSLKAKLKKVGTIVKETEYALIVASGNAYYFVGSDGDKVYLNYGNFDVNAINLNMFTGIDDAVTTTSDSYADDADYVDSVCLDSAVAY
;
A
#
# COMPACT_ATOMS: atom_id res chain seq x y z
N MET A 1 5.36 13.36 -39.10
CA MET A 1 5.91 14.65 -38.64
C MET A 1 7.45 14.75 -38.68
N SER A 2 8.20 13.66 -38.65
CA SER A 2 9.66 13.64 -38.70
C SER A 2 10.29 14.12 -40.04
N GLY A 3 9.58 14.03 -41.17
CA GLY A 3 10.07 14.46 -42.49
C GLY A 3 10.10 15.99 -42.72
N LEU A 4 9.22 16.74 -42.05
CA LEU A 4 9.15 18.20 -42.21
C LEU A 4 10.25 18.93 -41.42
N LEU A 5 10.73 18.33 -40.34
CA LEU A 5 11.81 18.86 -39.49
C LEU A 5 13.17 18.71 -40.19
N PHE A 6 13.35 17.65 -40.99
CA PHE A 6 14.59 17.41 -41.75
C PHE A 6 14.73 18.34 -42.96
N LEU A 7 13.61 18.72 -43.58
CA LEU A 7 13.60 19.70 -44.72
C LEU A 7 13.86 21.14 -44.26
N LEU A 8 13.51 21.52 -43.04
CA LEU A 8 13.78 22.83 -42.46
C LEU A 8 15.26 23.01 -42.06
N LEU A 9 15.96 21.93 -41.73
CA LEU A 9 17.37 21.94 -41.37
C LEU A 9 18.31 21.94 -42.59
N LEU A 10 17.89 21.41 -43.75
CA LEU A 10 18.69 21.36 -44.97
C LEU A 10 18.69 22.68 -45.79
N ASN A 11 17.70 23.55 -45.59
CA ASN A 11 17.64 24.86 -46.28
C ASN A 11 18.42 25.99 -45.59
N TYR A 12 19.18 25.70 -44.53
CA TYR A 12 19.80 26.71 -43.67
C TYR A 12 21.20 27.15 -44.14
N ASN A 13 21.81 26.48 -45.11
CA ASN A 13 23.24 26.71 -45.45
C ASN A 13 23.51 27.64 -46.65
N ASN A 14 22.52 28.28 -47.26
CA ASN A 14 22.76 28.98 -48.53
C ASN A 14 22.47 30.50 -48.59
N TYR A 15 22.28 31.19 -47.44
CA TYR A 15 22.17 32.65 -47.46
C TYR A 15 23.04 33.30 -46.38
N GLN A 16 24.25 33.78 -46.80
CA GLN A 16 25.03 34.74 -46.03
C GLN A 16 24.45 36.15 -46.23
N CYS A 17 23.58 36.58 -45.32
CA CYS A 17 23.25 37.98 -45.11
C CYS A 17 23.64 38.39 -43.70
N HIS A 18 24.29 39.55 -43.53
CA HIS A 18 24.72 40.12 -42.24
C HIS A 18 23.53 40.34 -41.30
N ILE A 19 23.29 39.42 -40.40
CA ILE A 19 22.31 39.54 -39.33
C ILE A 19 23.02 40.01 -38.04
N PRO A 20 22.56 41.04 -37.34
CA PRO A 20 23.17 41.52 -36.10
C PRO A 20 23.21 40.41 -35.04
N LYS A 21 24.35 40.26 -34.34
CA LYS A 21 24.57 39.21 -33.33
C LYS A 21 23.45 39.10 -32.28
N ASN A 22 22.82 40.21 -31.95
CA ASN A 22 21.71 40.26 -30.98
C ASN A 22 20.43 39.57 -31.51
N LEU A 23 20.19 39.53 -32.80
CA LEU A 23 19.03 38.88 -33.42
C LEU A 23 19.20 37.35 -33.45
N ILE A 24 20.45 36.88 -33.58
CA ILE A 24 20.80 35.44 -33.53
C ILE A 24 20.63 34.91 -32.10
N ILE A 25 20.99 35.69 -31.10
CA ILE A 25 20.81 35.34 -29.69
C ILE A 25 19.33 35.30 -29.33
N MET A 26 18.55 36.31 -29.73
CA MET A 26 17.10 36.34 -29.52
C MET A 26 16.37 35.17 -30.21
N ARG A 27 16.76 34.80 -31.44
CA ARG A 27 16.22 33.62 -32.13
C ARG A 27 16.57 32.31 -31.43
N LYS A 28 17.79 32.17 -30.89
CA LYS A 28 18.15 30.98 -30.09
C LYS A 28 17.31 30.87 -28.82
N TYR A 29 17.06 31.95 -28.12
CA TYR A 29 16.19 31.94 -26.92
C TYR A 29 14.72 31.72 -27.31
N LEU A 30 14.24 32.25 -28.43
CA LEU A 30 12.88 31.96 -28.91
C LEU A 30 12.73 30.51 -29.37
N LEU A 31 13.73 29.91 -30.03
CA LEU A 31 13.72 28.48 -30.37
C LEU A 31 13.83 27.60 -29.12
N LEU A 32 14.66 27.97 -28.14
CA LEU A 32 14.74 27.25 -26.85
C LEU A 32 13.44 27.34 -26.07
N SER A 33 12.79 28.51 -26.02
CA SER A 33 11.48 28.66 -25.36
C SER A 33 10.37 27.91 -26.10
N PHE A 34 10.43 27.83 -27.45
CA PHE A 34 9.48 27.01 -28.23
C PHE A 34 9.71 25.50 -28.03
N VAL A 35 10.97 25.06 -27.91
CA VAL A 35 11.31 23.68 -27.60
C VAL A 35 10.93 23.35 -26.15
N PHE A 36 11.16 24.26 -25.20
CA PHE A 36 10.69 24.10 -23.81
C PHE A 36 9.16 24.11 -23.70
N ALA A 37 8.47 24.97 -24.45
CA ALA A 37 7.00 24.98 -24.52
C ALA A 37 6.47 23.70 -25.19
N LEU A 38 7.14 23.16 -26.25
CA LEU A 38 6.77 21.87 -26.86
C LEU A 38 7.04 20.69 -25.92
N ILE A 39 8.11 20.74 -25.12
CA ILE A 39 8.41 19.69 -24.13
C ILE A 39 7.42 19.76 -22.97
N SER A 40 7.02 20.96 -22.53
CA SER A 40 5.96 21.12 -21.52
C SER A 40 4.57 20.76 -22.05
N PHE A 41 4.29 20.94 -23.34
CA PHE A 41 3.05 20.41 -23.98
C PHE A 41 3.06 18.89 -24.17
N LEU A 42 4.25 18.26 -24.27
CA LEU A 42 4.38 16.80 -24.38
C LEU A 42 4.40 16.12 -23.01
N SER A 43 4.59 16.85 -21.91
CA SER A 43 4.54 16.32 -20.54
C SER A 43 3.18 16.47 -19.87
N SER A 44 2.19 17.10 -20.51
CA SER A 44 0.80 17.10 -20.07
C SER A 44 -0.07 16.02 -20.76
N CYS A 45 0.54 15.00 -21.39
CA CYS A 45 -0.18 13.78 -21.68
C CYS A 45 -0.48 13.12 -20.33
N GLN A 46 -1.73 13.20 -19.89
CA GLN A 46 -2.28 12.21 -18.95
C GLN A 46 -1.80 10.87 -19.46
N LYS A 47 -1.04 10.13 -18.65
CA LYS A 47 -0.81 8.71 -18.89
C LYS A 47 -2.19 8.08 -18.79
N GLU A 48 -2.86 7.86 -19.93
CA GLU A 48 -4.07 7.05 -19.97
C GLU A 48 -3.71 5.76 -19.24
N GLU A 49 -4.53 5.35 -18.27
CA GLU A 49 -4.40 4.04 -17.64
C GLU A 49 -4.29 3.04 -18.78
N SER A 50 -3.18 2.33 -18.87
CA SER A 50 -2.90 1.45 -20.00
C SER A 50 -4.01 0.40 -20.03
N VAL A 51 -4.82 0.40 -21.08
CA VAL A 51 -5.80 -0.63 -21.31
C VAL A 51 -5.05 -1.96 -21.38
N ALA A 52 -5.51 -2.99 -20.66
CA ALA A 52 -4.93 -4.31 -20.73
C ALA A 52 -4.90 -4.81 -22.18
N GLU A 53 -3.82 -5.49 -22.58
CA GLU A 53 -3.69 -6.05 -23.93
C GLU A 53 -4.81 -7.06 -24.20
N TYR A 54 -5.09 -7.92 -23.22
CA TYR A 54 -6.20 -8.87 -23.18
C TYR A 54 -6.73 -8.97 -21.76
N ILE A 55 -8.04 -9.13 -21.65
CA ILE A 55 -8.73 -9.32 -20.38
C ILE A 55 -9.29 -10.73 -20.26
N PRO A 56 -9.36 -11.30 -19.07
CA PRO A 56 -10.04 -12.56 -18.82
C PRO A 56 -11.52 -12.50 -19.18
N PHE A 57 -12.02 -13.52 -19.86
CA PHE A 57 -13.45 -13.72 -20.10
C PHE A 57 -13.83 -15.18 -20.00
N ARG A 58 -15.13 -15.47 -19.88
CA ARG A 58 -15.70 -16.79 -20.06
C ARG A 58 -17.03 -16.73 -20.82
N SER A 59 -17.28 -17.74 -21.62
CA SER A 59 -18.46 -17.80 -22.49
C SER A 59 -19.70 -18.32 -21.79
N GLU A 60 -19.54 -19.02 -20.65
CA GLU A 60 -20.61 -19.65 -19.89
C GLU A 60 -20.42 -19.47 -18.39
N LYS A 61 -21.50 -19.49 -17.59
CA LYS A 61 -21.51 -19.28 -16.15
C LYS A 61 -20.48 -20.12 -15.37
N ASP A 62 -20.34 -21.40 -15.73
CA ASP A 62 -19.43 -22.36 -15.10
C ASP A 62 -18.28 -22.75 -16.05
N GLY A 63 -18.12 -21.99 -17.14
CA GLY A 63 -17.05 -22.15 -18.12
C GLY A 63 -15.68 -21.84 -17.57
N LYS A 64 -14.67 -22.26 -18.31
CA LYS A 64 -13.31 -21.88 -18.03
C LYS A 64 -13.03 -20.48 -18.57
N TRP A 65 -11.98 -19.88 -18.05
CA TRP A 65 -11.52 -18.56 -18.46
C TRP A 65 -10.58 -18.65 -19.67
N GLY A 66 -10.76 -17.73 -20.59
CA GLY A 66 -9.90 -17.43 -21.72
C GLY A 66 -9.51 -15.94 -21.70
N PHE A 67 -9.09 -15.42 -22.85
CA PHE A 67 -8.67 -14.03 -23.00
C PHE A 67 -9.20 -13.42 -24.27
N ILE A 68 -9.76 -12.23 -24.17
CA ILE A 68 -10.26 -11.41 -25.29
C ILE A 68 -9.70 -9.98 -25.19
N ASN A 69 -9.44 -9.34 -26.33
CA ASN A 69 -9.13 -7.93 -26.39
C ASN A 69 -10.37 -7.09 -26.78
N LEU A 70 -10.25 -5.78 -26.70
CA LEU A 70 -11.34 -4.87 -27.05
C LEU A 70 -11.61 -4.78 -28.56
N ASP A 71 -10.78 -5.39 -29.41
CA ASP A 71 -11.02 -5.56 -30.86
C ASP A 71 -11.84 -6.82 -31.16
N GLY A 72 -12.20 -7.60 -30.13
CA GLY A 72 -12.95 -8.84 -30.24
C GLY A 72 -12.08 -10.05 -30.63
N ASP A 73 -10.75 -9.91 -30.61
CA ASP A 73 -9.84 -11.02 -30.88
C ASP A 73 -9.64 -11.88 -29.64
N VAL A 74 -9.84 -13.18 -29.79
CA VAL A 74 -9.64 -14.18 -28.75
C VAL A 74 -8.20 -14.71 -28.81
N LEU A 75 -7.46 -14.59 -27.71
CA LEU A 75 -6.11 -15.15 -27.57
C LEU A 75 -6.17 -16.62 -27.16
N LEU A 76 -6.95 -16.92 -26.12
CA LEU A 76 -7.18 -18.26 -25.55
C LEU A 76 -8.66 -18.40 -25.21
N GLU A 77 -9.21 -19.59 -25.37
CA GLU A 77 -10.59 -19.92 -25.06
C GLU A 77 -10.63 -21.14 -24.13
N ASP A 78 -11.42 -21.06 -23.06
CA ASP A 78 -11.71 -22.17 -22.12
C ASP A 78 -10.49 -22.89 -21.52
N GLU A 79 -9.42 -22.17 -21.21
CA GLU A 79 -8.17 -22.77 -20.75
C GLU A 79 -8.10 -22.90 -19.22
N PHE A 80 -8.42 -21.85 -18.47
CA PHE A 80 -8.15 -21.75 -17.04
C PHE A 80 -9.41 -21.98 -16.19
N LYS A 81 -9.31 -22.86 -15.17
CA LYS A 81 -10.43 -23.11 -14.24
C LYS A 81 -10.69 -21.98 -13.26
N ARG A 82 -9.66 -21.25 -12.91
CA ARG A 82 -9.72 -20.09 -12.01
C ARG A 82 -9.40 -18.86 -12.83
N GLU A 83 -9.98 -17.77 -12.45
CA GLU A 83 -9.79 -16.46 -13.05
C GLU A 83 -8.29 -16.09 -13.08
N PRO A 84 -7.71 -15.84 -14.27
CA PRO A 84 -6.33 -15.33 -14.39
C PRO A 84 -6.29 -13.82 -14.21
N THR A 85 -5.08 -13.25 -14.14
CA THR A 85 -4.91 -11.80 -14.23
C THR A 85 -5.08 -11.32 -15.67
N ILE A 86 -5.29 -10.02 -15.85
CA ILE A 86 -5.17 -9.38 -17.17
C ILE A 86 -3.83 -9.69 -17.82
N VAL A 87 -3.78 -9.64 -19.15
CA VAL A 87 -2.52 -9.68 -19.90
C VAL A 87 -1.89 -8.28 -19.88
N SER A 88 -0.67 -8.22 -19.43
CA SER A 88 0.16 -7.02 -19.43
C SER A 88 1.61 -7.42 -19.69
N ASN A 89 2.33 -6.69 -20.53
CA ASN A 89 3.74 -6.97 -20.88
C ASN A 89 3.95 -8.36 -21.54
N ASP A 90 3.00 -8.81 -22.36
CA ASP A 90 2.95 -10.15 -22.97
C ASP A 90 2.91 -11.29 -21.91
N ARG A 91 2.44 -11.04 -20.70
CA ARG A 91 2.37 -12.00 -19.58
C ARG A 91 1.07 -11.89 -18.81
N PHE A 92 0.72 -12.98 -18.15
CA PHE A 92 -0.36 -13.05 -17.17
C PHE A 92 -0.03 -14.10 -16.10
N PHE A 93 -0.78 -14.06 -15.02
CA PHE A 93 -0.72 -15.06 -13.97
C PHE A 93 -2.03 -15.84 -13.89
N ALA A 94 -1.94 -17.14 -13.65
CA ALA A 94 -3.09 -18.00 -13.39
C ALA A 94 -2.80 -18.94 -12.22
N LYS A 95 -3.83 -19.27 -11.43
CA LYS A 95 -3.68 -20.17 -10.29
C LYS A 95 -3.72 -21.64 -10.73
N ASN A 96 -2.70 -22.40 -10.35
CA ASN A 96 -2.66 -23.84 -10.52
C ASN A 96 -3.66 -24.57 -9.59
N LYS A 97 -3.70 -25.91 -9.67
CA LYS A 97 -4.61 -26.72 -8.84
C LYS A 97 -4.37 -26.58 -7.34
N ALA A 98 -3.12 -26.34 -6.93
CA ALA A 98 -2.74 -26.13 -5.53
C ALA A 98 -3.04 -24.72 -5.02
N GLY A 99 -3.44 -23.80 -5.91
CA GLY A 99 -3.76 -22.42 -5.56
C GLY A 99 -2.60 -21.43 -5.68
N TYR A 100 -1.43 -21.89 -6.10
CA TYR A 100 -0.28 -21.04 -6.38
C TYR A 100 -0.44 -20.34 -7.72
N TRP A 101 0.00 -19.10 -7.81
CA TRP A 101 0.13 -18.35 -9.04
C TRP A 101 1.31 -18.84 -9.88
N GLU A 102 1.08 -19.03 -11.15
CA GLU A 102 2.09 -19.34 -12.17
C GLU A 102 2.03 -18.26 -13.26
N MET A 103 3.19 -17.80 -13.71
CA MET A 103 3.28 -16.83 -14.81
C MET A 103 3.29 -17.56 -16.16
N TYR A 104 2.59 -17.00 -17.15
CA TYR A 104 2.48 -17.57 -18.50
C TYR A 104 2.81 -16.55 -19.58
N THR A 105 3.27 -17.04 -20.74
CA THR A 105 3.35 -16.22 -21.97
C THR A 105 1.94 -15.96 -22.50
N ALA A 106 1.68 -14.73 -22.96
CA ALA A 106 0.43 -14.36 -23.60
C ALA A 106 0.45 -14.71 -25.11
N ASP A 107 0.56 -15.99 -25.42
CA ASP A 107 0.49 -16.54 -26.76
C ASP A 107 -0.45 -17.78 -26.78
N LYS A 108 -0.74 -18.29 -27.96
CA LYS A 108 -1.64 -19.47 -28.15
C LYS A 108 -1.19 -20.73 -27.41
N ASN A 109 0.06 -20.81 -26.93
CA ASN A 109 0.57 -21.98 -26.23
C ASN A 109 0.54 -21.81 -24.71
N ALA A 110 0.39 -20.59 -24.20
CA ALA A 110 0.38 -20.23 -22.78
C ALA A 110 1.44 -21.00 -21.98
N ARG A 111 2.72 -20.81 -22.32
CA ARG A 111 3.83 -21.55 -21.68
C ARG A 111 4.15 -20.93 -20.33
N GLN A 112 4.24 -21.77 -19.33
CA GLN A 112 4.67 -21.37 -18.00
C GLN A 112 6.11 -20.81 -18.03
N VAL A 113 6.32 -19.72 -17.29
CA VAL A 113 7.61 -19.02 -17.14
C VAL A 113 7.88 -18.81 -15.65
N GLY A 114 9.09 -19.17 -15.22
CA GLY A 114 9.52 -18.93 -13.84
C GLY A 114 9.03 -19.97 -12.84
N LYS A 115 8.62 -19.51 -11.66
CA LYS A 115 8.33 -20.33 -10.48
C LYS A 115 6.86 -20.19 -10.07
N ASP A 116 6.47 -20.94 -9.04
CA ASP A 116 5.19 -20.82 -8.38
C ASP A 116 5.26 -19.76 -7.27
N TYR A 117 4.21 -18.95 -7.12
CA TYR A 117 4.13 -17.87 -6.14
C TYR A 117 2.87 -18.02 -5.28
N VAL A 118 2.97 -17.66 -4.02
CA VAL A 118 1.80 -17.60 -3.11
C VAL A 118 0.96 -16.35 -3.38
N GLN A 119 1.60 -15.26 -3.82
CA GLN A 119 0.96 -14.02 -4.26
C GLN A 119 1.61 -13.54 -5.55
N ALA A 120 0.82 -12.99 -6.45
CA ALA A 120 1.29 -12.37 -7.69
C ALA A 120 0.33 -11.29 -8.15
N GLY A 121 0.88 -10.19 -8.70
CA GLY A 121 0.13 -9.11 -9.35
C GLY A 121 0.52 -8.94 -10.82
N ALA A 122 -0.37 -8.34 -11.61
CA ALA A 122 -0.11 -8.03 -13.01
C ALA A 122 1.11 -7.12 -13.18
N PHE A 123 1.72 -7.15 -14.36
CA PHE A 123 2.84 -6.27 -14.68
C PHE A 123 2.38 -4.82 -14.79
N ILE A 124 3.06 -3.94 -14.07
CA ILE A 124 2.93 -2.49 -14.16
C ILE A 124 4.35 -1.91 -14.12
N GLU A 125 4.66 -0.89 -14.91
CA GLU A 125 6.01 -0.30 -15.03
C GLU A 125 7.10 -1.35 -15.34
N ASP A 126 6.77 -2.35 -16.19
CA ASP A 126 7.64 -3.46 -16.63
C ASP A 126 8.08 -4.44 -15.54
N VAL A 127 7.48 -4.40 -14.37
CA VAL A 127 7.72 -5.33 -13.26
C VAL A 127 6.40 -5.85 -12.68
N ALA A 128 6.45 -7.03 -12.08
CA ALA A 128 5.33 -7.63 -11.37
C ALA A 128 5.75 -8.00 -9.94
N PRO A 129 4.98 -7.62 -8.92
CA PRO A 129 5.21 -8.07 -7.55
C PRO A 129 4.80 -9.52 -7.39
N VAL A 130 5.66 -10.29 -6.75
CA VAL A 130 5.43 -11.72 -6.45
C VAL A 130 5.98 -12.07 -5.07
N VAL A 131 5.39 -13.10 -4.46
CA VAL A 131 5.89 -13.65 -3.20
C VAL A 131 6.01 -15.17 -3.34
N GLU A 132 7.22 -15.70 -3.21
CA GLU A 132 7.47 -17.14 -3.04
C GLU A 132 7.20 -17.53 -1.58
N LYS A 133 6.80 -18.78 -1.34
CA LYS A 133 6.58 -19.29 0.04
C LYS A 133 7.82 -19.10 0.91
N GLY A 134 7.66 -18.39 2.04
CA GLY A 134 8.75 -18.12 3.00
C GLY A 134 9.78 -17.09 2.53
N LYS A 135 9.49 -16.29 1.50
CA LYS A 135 10.38 -15.27 0.94
C LYS A 135 9.83 -13.86 1.16
N ALA A 136 10.70 -12.87 0.97
CA ALA A 136 10.32 -11.48 0.87
C ALA A 136 9.59 -11.21 -0.46
N ILE A 137 9.06 -10.00 -0.60
CA ILE A 137 8.40 -9.55 -1.82
C ILE A 137 9.48 -9.29 -2.88
N ASP A 138 9.38 -9.98 -4.01
CA ASP A 138 10.22 -9.78 -5.18
C ASP A 138 9.44 -9.03 -6.27
N PHE A 139 10.11 -8.15 -6.99
CA PHE A 139 9.63 -7.59 -8.24
C PHE A 139 10.39 -8.24 -9.40
N ILE A 140 9.66 -8.90 -10.29
CA ILE A 140 10.23 -9.69 -11.38
C ILE A 140 9.99 -9.03 -12.75
N ASP A 141 10.87 -9.32 -13.72
CA ASP A 141 10.65 -9.00 -15.11
C ASP A 141 9.84 -10.10 -15.84
N LYS A 142 9.46 -9.85 -17.08
CA LYS A 142 8.69 -10.78 -17.92
C LYS A 142 9.38 -12.13 -18.21
N ASN A 143 10.65 -12.32 -17.84
CA ASN A 143 11.36 -13.58 -17.93
C ASN A 143 11.39 -14.32 -16.58
N GLY A 144 10.72 -13.79 -15.54
CA GLY A 144 10.72 -14.33 -14.19
C GLY A 144 12.02 -14.03 -13.41
N LYS A 145 12.86 -13.12 -13.91
CA LYS A 145 14.09 -12.72 -13.23
C LYS A 145 13.79 -11.61 -12.22
N VAL A 146 14.24 -11.80 -10.98
CA VAL A 146 14.14 -10.78 -9.93
C VAL A 146 14.92 -9.53 -10.35
N ARG A 147 14.25 -8.40 -10.37
CA ARG A 147 14.82 -7.06 -10.61
C ARG A 147 15.30 -6.47 -9.29
N PHE A 148 14.47 -6.55 -8.26
CA PHE A 148 14.82 -6.17 -6.90
C PHE A 148 13.91 -6.90 -5.90
N THR A 149 14.36 -6.97 -4.65
CA THR A 149 13.65 -7.57 -3.51
C THR A 149 13.44 -6.50 -2.44
N LEU A 150 12.25 -6.46 -1.87
CA LEU A 150 11.96 -5.57 -0.74
C LEU A 150 12.43 -6.23 0.56
N GLY A 151 13.47 -5.68 1.17
CA GLY A 151 14.02 -6.18 2.43
C GLY A 151 13.71 -5.27 3.61
N ASN A 152 14.42 -4.15 3.69
CA ASN A 152 14.30 -3.20 4.80
C ASN A 152 14.60 -1.76 4.34
N VAL A 153 14.14 -0.79 5.14
CA VAL A 153 14.53 0.63 5.04
C VAL A 153 15.17 1.02 6.36
N ASP A 154 16.41 1.50 6.30
CA ASP A 154 17.20 1.88 7.49
C ASP A 154 17.23 0.80 8.58
N GLY A 155 17.19 -0.48 8.15
CA GLY A 155 17.23 -1.64 9.03
C GLY A 155 15.88 -2.09 9.58
N VAL A 156 14.79 -1.44 9.22
CA VAL A 156 13.42 -1.86 9.56
C VAL A 156 12.84 -2.65 8.40
N ALA A 157 12.30 -3.83 8.68
CA ALA A 157 11.76 -4.72 7.64
C ALA A 157 10.52 -4.11 6.95
N ILE A 158 10.45 -4.26 5.62
CA ILE A 158 9.24 -4.00 4.86
C ILE A 158 8.32 -5.20 5.04
N THR A 159 7.10 -4.94 5.51
CA THR A 159 6.10 -5.99 5.81
C THR A 159 5.14 -6.23 4.68
N SER A 160 4.71 -5.18 3.99
CA SER A 160 3.84 -5.30 2.82
C SER A 160 4.16 -4.26 1.76
N CYS A 161 3.66 -4.49 0.55
CA CYS A 161 3.75 -3.55 -0.57
C CYS A 161 2.52 -3.72 -1.46
N ARG A 162 2.03 -2.65 -2.06
CA ARG A 162 1.01 -2.69 -3.11
C ARG A 162 1.66 -2.74 -4.49
N ASN A 163 0.87 -3.03 -5.53
CA ASN A 163 1.33 -2.89 -6.89
C ASN A 163 1.56 -1.41 -7.25
N PHE A 164 2.23 -1.14 -8.36
CA PHE A 164 2.47 0.21 -8.84
C PHE A 164 1.16 0.92 -9.19
N THR A 165 1.06 2.17 -8.79
CA THR A 165 -0.01 3.09 -9.18
C THR A 165 0.63 4.47 -9.32
N ASP A 166 0.36 5.17 -10.43
CA ASP A 166 0.94 6.49 -10.72
C ASP A 166 2.48 6.54 -10.62
N GLY A 167 3.13 5.44 -11.00
CA GLY A 167 4.60 5.34 -11.05
C GLY A 167 5.27 4.97 -9.75
N LEU A 168 4.54 4.82 -8.63
CA LEU A 168 5.08 4.38 -7.34
C LEU A 168 4.32 3.18 -6.78
N ALA A 169 5.02 2.35 -6.00
CA ALA A 169 4.43 1.28 -5.20
C ALA A 169 4.52 1.64 -3.72
N ILE A 170 3.37 1.69 -3.05
CA ILE A 170 3.29 2.02 -1.62
C ILE A 170 3.66 0.78 -0.81
N PHE A 171 4.56 0.95 0.16
CA PHE A 171 4.96 -0.13 1.07
C PHE A 171 4.76 0.26 2.53
N LYS A 172 4.67 -0.74 3.40
CA LYS A 172 4.59 -0.59 4.86
C LYS A 172 5.88 -1.06 5.52
N CYS A 173 6.43 -0.23 6.42
CA CYS A 173 7.68 -0.48 7.12
C CYS A 173 7.61 0.11 8.52
N GLY A 174 7.81 -0.72 9.55
CA GLY A 174 7.77 -0.27 10.94
C GLY A 174 6.41 0.34 11.37
N GLY A 175 5.31 -0.04 10.71
CA GLY A 175 3.99 0.51 10.95
C GLY A 175 3.69 1.82 10.22
N TYR A 176 4.62 2.31 9.40
CA TYR A 176 4.48 3.52 8.60
C TYR A 176 4.52 3.20 7.10
N TYR A 177 3.93 4.08 6.30
CA TYR A 177 3.88 3.96 4.86
C TYR A 177 4.93 4.83 4.18
N GLY A 178 5.56 4.29 3.14
CA GLY A 178 6.43 4.96 2.21
C GLY A 178 6.16 4.48 0.79
N ALA A 179 6.94 4.93 -0.20
CA ALA A 179 6.78 4.47 -1.57
C ALA A 179 8.13 4.30 -2.28
N ILE A 180 8.17 3.35 -3.20
CA ILE A 180 9.32 3.05 -4.09
C ILE A 180 8.98 3.35 -5.55
N ASP A 181 10.03 3.64 -6.34
CA ASP A 181 9.95 3.68 -7.80
C ASP A 181 10.09 2.26 -8.42
N ALA A 182 9.91 2.15 -9.74
CA ALA A 182 10.03 0.89 -10.49
C ALA A 182 11.46 0.30 -10.53
N SER A 183 12.45 1.01 -10.00
CA SER A 183 13.82 0.53 -9.79
C SER A 183 14.05 -0.02 -8.38
N GLY A 184 13.07 0.11 -7.49
CA GLY A 184 13.15 -0.29 -6.08
C GLY A 184 13.78 0.75 -5.16
N ASN A 185 13.98 1.99 -5.63
CA ASN A 185 14.50 3.08 -4.81
C ASN A 185 13.38 3.67 -3.93
N VAL A 186 13.66 3.92 -2.66
CA VAL A 186 12.74 4.62 -1.77
C VAL A 186 12.67 6.09 -2.18
N VAL A 187 11.50 6.50 -2.67
CA VAL A 187 11.19 7.87 -3.09
C VAL A 187 10.48 8.63 -1.97
N ILE A 188 9.48 8.00 -1.36
CA ILE A 188 8.80 8.53 -0.17
C ILE A 188 9.24 7.67 1.02
N LYS A 189 9.86 8.31 2.01
CA LYS A 189 10.28 7.60 3.23
C LYS A 189 9.08 7.09 4.03
N PRO A 190 9.23 5.99 4.79
CA PRO A 190 8.15 5.46 5.62
C PRO A 190 7.89 6.32 6.87
N ASP A 191 7.44 7.54 6.64
CA ASP A 191 7.15 8.56 7.64
C ASP A 191 5.65 8.90 7.72
N TYR A 192 4.79 8.11 7.08
CA TYR A 192 3.36 8.40 6.99
C TYR A 192 2.53 7.37 7.75
N LEU A 193 1.54 7.83 8.54
CA LEU A 193 0.53 7.00 9.20
C LEU A 193 -0.43 6.38 8.16
N ALA A 194 -0.71 7.14 7.09
CA ALA A 194 -1.48 6.74 5.94
C ALA A 194 -0.87 7.37 4.70
N LEU A 195 -0.83 6.66 3.58
CA LEU A 195 -0.33 7.13 2.29
C LEU A 195 -1.11 6.42 1.18
N GLU A 196 -1.68 7.17 0.24
CA GLU A 196 -2.43 6.63 -0.88
C GLU A 196 -2.06 7.37 -2.17
N SER A 197 -2.19 6.67 -3.31
CA SER A 197 -2.21 7.35 -4.60
C SER A 197 -3.49 8.17 -4.72
N ALA A 198 -3.35 9.39 -5.19
CA ALA A 198 -4.45 10.30 -5.43
C ALA A 198 -4.57 10.67 -6.91
N LYS A 199 -4.13 9.78 -7.79
CA LYS A 199 -4.05 9.93 -9.26
C LYS A 199 -3.25 11.15 -9.73
N ASP A 200 -3.11 11.33 -11.03
CA ASP A 200 -2.35 12.43 -11.65
C ASP A 200 -0.90 12.54 -11.13
N GLY A 201 -0.28 11.42 -10.77
CA GLY A 201 1.06 11.40 -10.21
C GLY A 201 1.17 12.09 -8.86
N LYS A 202 0.09 12.15 -8.10
CA LYS A 202 0.04 12.71 -6.75
C LYS A 202 -0.25 11.65 -5.71
N PHE A 203 0.30 11.87 -4.54
CA PHE A 203 0.09 11.04 -3.35
C PHE A 203 -0.38 11.93 -2.21
N ILE A 204 -1.28 11.41 -1.41
CA ILE A 204 -1.76 12.08 -0.21
C ILE A 204 -1.47 11.21 1.01
N GLY A 205 -1.06 11.84 2.09
CA GLY A 205 -0.72 11.12 3.31
C GLY A 205 -0.88 11.94 4.57
N VAL A 206 -0.93 11.24 5.69
CA VAL A 206 -0.89 11.82 7.04
C VAL A 206 0.47 11.48 7.65
N HIS A 207 1.28 12.51 7.90
CA HIS A 207 2.64 12.33 8.43
C HIS A 207 2.62 11.80 9.87
N ASN A 208 3.61 10.98 10.25
CA ASN A 208 3.75 10.36 11.58
C ASN A 208 3.86 11.37 12.74
N LYS A 209 4.27 12.64 12.47
CA LYS A 209 4.25 13.73 13.46
C LYS A 209 2.87 13.96 14.11
N TYR A 210 1.81 13.44 13.50
CA TYR A 210 0.45 13.53 14.01
C TYR A 210 -0.02 12.28 14.78
N LYS A 211 0.88 11.31 15.03
CA LYS A 211 0.56 10.11 15.82
C LYS A 211 0.03 10.52 17.20
N GLY A 212 -1.10 9.94 17.61
CA GLY A 212 -1.73 10.22 18.91
C GLY A 212 -2.44 11.59 19.03
N VAL A 213 -2.52 12.38 17.97
CA VAL A 213 -3.25 13.66 17.97
C VAL A 213 -4.76 13.39 17.89
N LYS A 214 -5.46 13.58 19.02
CA LYS A 214 -6.93 13.37 19.10
C LYS A 214 -7.74 14.47 18.41
N ASP A 215 -7.22 15.69 18.35
CA ASP A 215 -7.91 16.84 17.73
C ASP A 215 -7.63 16.86 16.23
N ARG A 216 -8.54 16.31 15.44
CA ARG A 216 -8.45 16.22 13.97
C ARG A 216 -8.21 17.57 13.28
N SER A 217 -8.65 18.67 13.87
CA SER A 217 -8.42 20.00 13.31
C SER A 217 -6.94 20.41 13.27
N LYS A 218 -6.10 19.74 14.05
CA LYS A 218 -4.65 19.94 14.10
C LYS A 218 -3.87 19.04 13.14
N VAL A 219 -4.53 18.01 12.61
CA VAL A 219 -3.93 17.09 11.64
C VAL A 219 -3.97 17.72 10.26
N LYS A 220 -2.90 17.55 9.50
CA LYS A 220 -2.84 18.01 8.11
C LYS A 220 -2.63 16.84 7.17
N ILE A 221 -3.27 16.93 6.02
CA ILE A 221 -2.95 16.11 4.86
C ILE A 221 -1.76 16.73 4.14
N THR A 222 -0.83 15.89 3.74
CA THR A 222 0.33 16.24 2.91
C THR A 222 0.08 15.74 1.50
N VAL A 223 0.25 16.60 0.50
CA VAL A 223 0.25 16.23 -0.92
C VAL A 223 1.70 16.12 -1.39
N LEU A 224 2.03 15.00 -2.05
CA LEU A 224 3.36 14.73 -2.58
C LEU A 224 3.27 14.44 -4.09
N ASP A 225 4.35 14.72 -4.82
CA ASP A 225 4.53 14.27 -6.19
C ASP A 225 5.26 12.90 -6.25
N THR A 226 5.39 12.35 -7.45
CA THR A 226 6.11 11.09 -7.71
C THR A 226 7.60 11.12 -7.39
N SER A 227 8.18 12.27 -7.08
CA SER A 227 9.55 12.41 -6.57
C SER A 227 9.63 12.41 -5.04
N GLY A 228 8.50 12.31 -4.35
CA GLY A 228 8.39 12.43 -2.89
C GLY A 228 8.48 13.86 -2.38
N LYS A 229 8.43 14.85 -3.27
CA LYS A 229 8.44 16.26 -2.89
C LYS A 229 7.07 16.66 -2.38
N VAL A 230 7.04 17.30 -1.20
CA VAL A 230 5.81 17.89 -0.66
C VAL A 230 5.40 19.10 -1.52
N LEU A 231 4.23 19.01 -2.12
CA LEU A 231 3.61 20.09 -2.88
C LEU A 231 2.85 21.04 -1.96
N SER A 232 2.09 20.50 -1.01
CA SER A 232 1.31 21.29 -0.05
C SER A 232 0.95 20.51 1.21
N GLU A 233 0.50 21.24 2.23
CA GLU A 233 -0.16 20.71 3.43
C GLU A 233 -1.41 21.52 3.74
N PHE A 234 -2.56 20.88 3.96
CA PHE A 234 -3.80 21.55 4.35
C PHE A 234 -4.52 20.78 5.46
N PRO A 235 -5.36 21.48 6.28
CA PRO A 235 -6.00 20.84 7.42
C PRO A 235 -6.92 19.69 7.04
N LEU A 236 -6.82 18.57 7.77
CA LEU A 236 -7.71 17.41 7.60
C LEU A 236 -9.19 17.77 7.76
N ALA A 237 -9.52 18.77 8.58
CA ALA A 237 -10.89 19.23 8.76
C ALA A 237 -11.57 19.75 7.47
N LYS A 238 -10.81 20.05 6.40
CA LYS A 238 -11.36 20.40 5.08
C LYS A 238 -11.82 19.17 4.27
N ILE A 239 -11.46 17.94 4.71
CA ILE A 239 -11.81 16.69 4.06
C ILE A 239 -12.54 15.88 5.12
N SER A 240 -13.86 15.84 5.10
CA SER A 240 -14.61 15.17 6.15
C SER A 240 -14.89 13.70 5.85
N ASP A 241 -15.13 13.33 4.59
CA ASP A 241 -15.40 11.95 4.18
C ASP A 241 -14.97 11.75 2.72
N GLY A 242 -13.89 11.04 2.51
CA GLY A 242 -13.44 10.62 1.20
C GLY A 242 -12.71 11.71 0.39
N VAL A 243 -11.48 11.42 0.11
CA VAL A 243 -10.70 12.10 -0.94
C VAL A 243 -10.74 11.15 -2.11
N ASP A 244 -11.51 11.47 -3.16
CA ASP A 244 -11.58 10.56 -4.29
C ASP A 244 -10.23 10.53 -5.03
N TYR A 245 -9.85 11.59 -5.70
CA TYR A 245 -8.60 11.67 -6.45
C TYR A 245 -8.40 13.07 -7.06
N PHE A 246 -7.18 13.37 -7.42
CA PHE A 246 -6.86 14.52 -8.25
C PHE A 246 -7.25 14.29 -9.71
N CYS A 247 -7.74 15.32 -10.34
CA CYS A 247 -7.97 15.41 -11.77
C CYS A 247 -7.64 16.83 -12.23
N ASP A 248 -6.73 16.98 -13.17
CA ASP A 248 -6.27 18.30 -13.66
C ASP A 248 -5.83 19.22 -12.49
N ASP A 249 -5.06 18.68 -11.53
CA ASP A 249 -4.58 19.35 -10.31
C ASP A 249 -5.69 19.81 -9.34
N VAL A 250 -6.92 19.29 -9.50
CA VAL A 250 -8.09 19.60 -8.68
C VAL A 250 -8.52 18.39 -7.88
N LEU A 251 -8.83 18.58 -6.61
CA LEU A 251 -9.29 17.56 -5.68
C LEU A 251 -10.70 17.87 -5.20
N ALA A 252 -11.58 16.87 -5.26
CA ALA A 252 -12.90 16.94 -4.65
C ALA A 252 -12.79 16.77 -3.13
N VAL A 253 -13.47 17.62 -2.39
CA VAL A 253 -13.47 17.59 -0.92
C VAL A 253 -14.86 17.80 -0.37
N ALA A 254 -15.17 17.09 0.73
CA ALA A 254 -16.44 17.24 1.42
C ALA A 254 -16.27 18.02 2.73
N LYS A 255 -17.33 18.70 3.14
CA LYS A 255 -17.45 19.33 4.44
C LYS A 255 -18.83 19.06 5.02
N GLU A 256 -18.88 18.61 6.24
CA GLU A 256 -20.12 18.41 6.97
C GLU A 256 -20.80 19.76 7.25
N GLY A 257 -22.06 19.85 6.90
CA GLY A 257 -22.92 21.01 7.18
C GLY A 257 -23.52 20.94 8.59
N THR A 258 -24.15 22.01 9.00
CA THR A 258 -24.85 22.09 10.31
C THR A 258 -26.04 21.14 10.42
N ASP A 259 -26.52 20.61 9.31
CA ASP A 259 -27.61 19.65 9.19
C ASP A 259 -27.12 18.19 9.20
N GLY A 260 -25.81 17.95 9.40
CA GLY A 260 -25.18 16.63 9.39
C GLY A 260 -25.00 16.00 8.02
N ASN A 261 -25.26 16.74 6.94
CA ASN A 261 -25.03 16.28 5.58
C ASN A 261 -23.68 16.75 5.05
N ASN A 262 -23.06 15.92 4.21
CA ASN A 262 -21.86 16.31 3.51
C ASN A 262 -22.18 17.15 2.27
N TYR A 263 -21.43 18.22 2.09
CA TYR A 263 -21.47 19.10 0.92
C TYR A 263 -20.11 19.15 0.28
N TRP A 264 -20.07 19.03 -1.03
CA TRP A 264 -18.84 18.91 -1.79
C TRP A 264 -18.44 20.22 -2.44
N GLY A 265 -17.15 20.37 -2.65
CA GLY A 265 -16.50 21.45 -3.37
C GLY A 265 -15.18 20.97 -3.94
N LEU A 266 -14.43 21.88 -4.54
CA LEU A 266 -13.16 21.60 -5.21
C LEU A 266 -12.05 22.48 -4.64
N ILE A 267 -10.88 21.89 -4.42
CA ILE A 267 -9.65 22.60 -4.05
C ILE A 267 -8.53 22.29 -5.06
N ASN A 268 -7.57 23.20 -5.19
CA ASN A 268 -6.35 22.94 -5.94
C ASN A 268 -5.33 22.15 -5.09
N GLU A 269 -4.21 21.78 -5.68
CA GLU A 269 -3.11 21.08 -4.99
C GLU A 269 -2.54 21.85 -3.77
N LYS A 270 -2.79 23.17 -3.66
CA LYS A 270 -2.38 24.00 -2.52
C LYS A 270 -3.41 24.03 -1.40
N GLY A 271 -4.55 23.36 -1.57
CA GLY A 271 -5.66 23.37 -0.63
C GLY A 271 -6.50 24.67 -0.68
N GLU A 272 -6.38 25.46 -1.75
CA GLU A 272 -7.18 26.66 -1.98
C GLU A 272 -8.46 26.30 -2.73
N TRP A 273 -9.59 26.93 -2.32
CA TRP A 273 -10.87 26.66 -2.95
C TRP A 273 -10.91 27.16 -4.39
N ILE A 274 -11.20 26.24 -5.33
CA ILE A 274 -11.63 26.55 -6.70
C ILE A 274 -13.15 26.72 -6.72
N LEU A 275 -13.85 25.75 -6.14
CA LEU A 275 -15.30 25.78 -5.96
C LEU A 275 -15.62 25.50 -4.49
N HIS A 276 -16.24 26.48 -3.80
CA HIS A 276 -16.67 26.30 -2.42
C HIS A 276 -17.77 25.24 -2.29
N VAL A 277 -17.81 24.56 -1.14
CA VAL A 277 -18.88 23.61 -0.82
C VAL A 277 -20.25 24.24 -1.01
N SER A 278 -21.16 23.50 -1.62
CA SER A 278 -22.50 23.99 -1.98
C SER A 278 -23.56 22.97 -1.59
N HIS A 279 -24.68 23.44 -1.06
CA HIS A 279 -25.88 22.63 -0.80
C HIS A 279 -26.43 21.94 -2.06
N LYS A 280 -26.04 22.41 -3.24
CA LYS A 280 -26.42 21.81 -4.52
C LYS A 280 -25.55 20.61 -4.91
N ILE A 281 -24.42 20.38 -4.23
CA ILE A 281 -23.49 19.31 -4.53
C ILE A 281 -23.43 18.39 -3.31
N ARG A 282 -24.23 17.32 -3.34
CA ARG A 282 -24.33 16.34 -2.27
C ARG A 282 -23.30 15.22 -2.39
N SER A 283 -22.88 14.92 -3.62
CA SER A 283 -21.75 14.02 -3.91
C SER A 283 -21.10 14.38 -5.23
N ILE A 284 -19.83 14.00 -5.39
CA ILE A 284 -19.10 14.01 -6.65
C ILE A 284 -18.80 12.54 -6.97
N LYS A 285 -19.23 12.09 -8.15
CA LYS A 285 -19.14 10.68 -8.57
C LYS A 285 -18.01 10.41 -9.55
N GLY A 286 -17.35 11.41 -10.05
CA GLY A 286 -16.21 11.32 -10.94
C GLY A 286 -15.81 12.68 -11.47
N MET A 287 -14.53 12.80 -11.84
CA MET A 287 -13.95 14.02 -12.43
C MET A 287 -13.15 13.66 -13.67
N ARG A 288 -13.21 14.50 -14.70
CA ARG A 288 -12.46 14.31 -15.94
C ARG A 288 -12.41 15.60 -16.78
N ASN A 289 -11.23 15.93 -17.31
CA ASN A 289 -11.04 17.02 -18.27
C ASN A 289 -11.72 18.33 -17.85
N GLY A 290 -11.47 18.81 -16.62
CA GLY A 290 -12.02 20.06 -16.11
C GLY A 290 -13.50 20.01 -15.71
N LYS A 291 -14.12 18.82 -15.65
CA LYS A 291 -15.52 18.60 -15.36
C LYS A 291 -15.73 17.54 -14.29
N PHE A 292 -16.88 17.56 -13.64
CA PHE A 292 -17.25 16.54 -12.66
C PHE A 292 -18.74 16.19 -12.70
N ILE A 293 -19.01 14.92 -12.45
CA ILE A 293 -20.37 14.43 -12.25
C ILE A 293 -20.75 14.70 -10.80
N PHE A 294 -21.84 15.44 -10.59
CA PHE A 294 -22.36 15.73 -9.26
C PHE A 294 -23.77 15.20 -9.06
N SER A 295 -24.13 14.97 -7.80
CA SER A 295 -25.52 14.71 -7.43
C SER A 295 -26.03 15.80 -6.49
N ASP A 296 -27.29 16.18 -6.64
CA ASP A 296 -28.00 17.06 -5.70
C ASP A 296 -28.63 16.31 -4.52
N GLY A 297 -28.45 14.98 -4.50
CA GLY A 297 -29.00 14.05 -3.50
C GLY A 297 -30.10 13.13 -4.07
N GLU A 298 -30.68 13.48 -5.20
CA GLU A 298 -31.70 12.68 -5.89
C GLU A 298 -31.20 12.29 -7.29
N GLN A 299 -30.72 13.26 -8.06
CA GLN A 299 -30.33 13.06 -9.46
C GLN A 299 -28.90 13.55 -9.71
N CYS A 300 -28.32 13.10 -10.81
CA CYS A 300 -26.98 13.44 -11.26
C CYS A 300 -27.01 14.43 -12.42
N GLY A 301 -26.02 15.31 -12.44
CA GLY A 301 -25.73 16.27 -13.51
C GLY A 301 -24.24 16.37 -13.77
N LEU A 302 -23.87 17.21 -14.73
CA LEU A 302 -22.47 17.52 -15.08
C LEU A 302 -22.19 19.01 -14.81
N MET A 303 -21.05 19.30 -14.24
CA MET A 303 -20.60 20.67 -13.92
C MET A 303 -19.12 20.82 -14.27
N ASP A 304 -18.71 22.02 -14.69
CA ASP A 304 -17.30 22.32 -14.85
C ASP A 304 -16.65 22.72 -13.50
N PHE A 305 -15.31 22.80 -13.45
CA PHE A 305 -14.59 23.18 -12.23
C PHE A 305 -14.85 24.63 -11.79
N ASN A 306 -15.40 25.49 -12.64
CA ASN A 306 -15.77 26.85 -12.29
C ASN A 306 -17.18 26.92 -11.67
N GLY A 307 -17.92 25.82 -11.67
CA GLY A 307 -19.28 25.72 -11.12
C GLY A 307 -20.38 26.03 -12.13
N GLU A 308 -20.06 26.06 -13.44
CA GLU A 308 -21.06 26.15 -14.51
C GLU A 308 -21.74 24.78 -14.68
N VAL A 309 -23.08 24.76 -14.61
CA VAL A 309 -23.86 23.54 -14.82
C VAL A 309 -23.99 23.28 -16.30
N LEU A 310 -23.34 22.24 -16.80
CA LEU A 310 -23.35 21.81 -18.20
C LEU A 310 -24.60 20.95 -18.46
N ILE A 311 -24.86 19.99 -17.57
CA ILE A 311 -26.07 19.16 -17.57
C ILE A 311 -26.75 19.31 -16.22
N ARG A 312 -28.01 19.74 -16.20
CA ARG A 312 -28.79 19.84 -14.96
C ARG A 312 -29.06 18.45 -14.38
N PRO A 313 -29.15 18.32 -13.03
CA PRO A 313 -29.56 17.07 -12.42
C PRO A 313 -30.90 16.59 -12.97
N LYS A 314 -30.89 15.40 -13.57
CA LYS A 314 -32.07 14.73 -14.15
C LYS A 314 -31.86 13.23 -14.41
N TYR A 315 -30.61 12.75 -14.32
CA TYR A 315 -30.28 11.35 -14.52
C TYR A 315 -30.12 10.66 -13.17
N SER A 316 -30.55 9.40 -13.08
CA SER A 316 -30.30 8.58 -11.88
C SER A 316 -28.80 8.32 -11.68
N ASN A 317 -28.05 8.17 -12.78
CA ASN A 317 -26.62 8.01 -12.76
C ASN A 317 -25.95 8.52 -14.06
N ILE A 318 -24.67 8.87 -13.96
CA ILE A 318 -23.82 9.25 -15.09
C ILE A 318 -22.46 8.58 -14.90
N LYS A 319 -21.86 8.10 -16.00
CA LYS A 319 -20.48 7.61 -16.03
C LYS A 319 -19.72 8.28 -17.16
N PHE A 320 -18.49 8.74 -16.89
CA PHE A 320 -17.57 9.17 -17.96
C PHE A 320 -17.14 7.96 -18.79
N THR A 321 -16.92 8.18 -20.09
CA THR A 321 -16.25 7.21 -20.97
C THR A 321 -14.80 7.62 -21.23
N GLY A 322 -14.04 6.76 -21.92
CA GLY A 322 -12.68 7.10 -22.40
C GLY A 322 -12.65 8.24 -23.41
N ALA A 323 -13.70 8.46 -24.19
CA ALA A 323 -13.72 9.36 -25.35
C ALA A 323 -14.49 10.69 -25.15
N ASN A 324 -14.49 11.26 -23.95
CA ASN A 324 -15.24 12.49 -23.63
C ASN A 324 -16.75 12.41 -23.92
N GLN A 325 -17.34 11.27 -23.66
CA GLN A 325 -18.75 10.98 -23.79
C GLN A 325 -19.27 10.53 -22.43
N LEU A 326 -20.58 10.37 -22.35
CA LEU A 326 -21.25 9.99 -21.11
C LEU A 326 -22.17 8.80 -21.37
N PHE A 327 -22.11 7.82 -20.47
CA PHE A 327 -23.24 6.95 -20.23
C PHE A 327 -24.15 7.60 -19.20
N VAL A 328 -25.43 7.76 -19.55
CA VAL A 328 -26.45 8.32 -18.65
C VAL A 328 -27.57 7.31 -18.43
N LEU A 329 -28.05 7.24 -17.20
CA LEU A 329 -29.15 6.38 -16.80
C LEU A 329 -30.37 7.24 -16.49
N ASP A 330 -31.44 7.07 -17.26
CA ASP A 330 -32.69 7.81 -17.06
C ASP A 330 -33.39 7.41 -15.74
N ASP A 331 -34.17 8.34 -15.17
CA ASP A 331 -34.96 8.09 -13.97
C ASP A 331 -36.39 7.60 -14.36
N HIS A 332 -36.48 6.35 -14.80
CA HIS A 332 -37.74 5.71 -15.20
C HIS A 332 -37.95 4.38 -14.47
N ILE A 333 -39.15 3.76 -14.65
CA ILE A 333 -39.52 2.48 -14.01
C ILE A 333 -38.64 1.32 -14.49
N ASP A 334 -38.12 1.43 -15.70
CA ASP A 334 -37.17 0.47 -16.31
C ASP A 334 -36.01 1.26 -16.87
N PRO A 335 -35.04 1.62 -15.99
CA PRO A 335 -33.96 2.52 -16.37
C PRO A 335 -32.92 1.84 -17.23
N GLN A 336 -32.62 2.42 -18.39
CA GLN A 336 -31.59 1.94 -19.30
C GLN A 336 -30.53 2.98 -19.56
N TRP A 337 -29.31 2.53 -19.76
CA TRP A 337 -28.17 3.38 -20.07
C TRP A 337 -28.17 3.83 -21.52
N LYS A 338 -27.89 5.09 -21.77
CA LYS A 338 -27.73 5.70 -23.09
C LYS A 338 -26.34 6.30 -23.24
N LEU A 339 -25.77 6.18 -24.43
CA LEU A 339 -24.50 6.84 -24.78
C LEU A 339 -24.81 8.19 -25.45
N ILE A 340 -24.33 9.27 -24.84
CA ILE A 340 -24.56 10.64 -25.28
C ILE A 340 -23.26 11.45 -25.34
N THR A 341 -23.29 12.60 -26.04
CA THR A 341 -22.28 13.65 -25.91
C THR A 341 -22.51 14.46 -24.63
N GLU A 342 -21.56 15.33 -24.29
CA GLU A 342 -21.71 16.26 -23.17
C GLU A 342 -22.75 17.37 -23.45
N GLU A 343 -23.11 17.59 -24.72
CA GLU A 343 -24.19 18.47 -25.15
C GLU A 343 -25.56 17.77 -25.18
N GLU A 344 -25.62 16.53 -24.68
CA GLU A 344 -26.81 15.68 -24.62
C GLU A 344 -27.32 15.16 -25.97
N ASP A 345 -26.50 15.20 -27.03
CA ASP A 345 -26.82 14.56 -28.29
C ASP A 345 -26.67 13.03 -28.18
N VAL A 346 -27.68 12.27 -28.58
CA VAL A 346 -27.66 10.80 -28.54
C VAL A 346 -26.70 10.27 -29.61
N ILE A 347 -25.67 9.53 -29.18
CA ILE A 347 -24.66 8.94 -30.05
C ILE A 347 -25.16 7.60 -30.62
N SER A 348 -25.73 6.76 -29.74
CA SER A 348 -26.31 5.48 -30.15
C SER A 348 -27.80 5.45 -29.83
N PRO A 349 -28.63 4.97 -30.76
CA PRO A 349 -30.04 4.75 -30.49
C PRO A 349 -30.30 3.53 -29.59
N ASN A 350 -29.26 2.70 -29.35
CA ASN A 350 -29.36 1.52 -28.50
C ASN A 350 -29.35 1.93 -27.04
N GLU A 351 -30.12 1.26 -26.24
CA GLU A 351 -30.21 1.37 -24.79
C GLU A 351 -29.63 0.11 -24.16
N PHE A 352 -29.05 0.19 -22.98
CA PHE A 352 -28.30 -0.91 -22.36
C PHE A 352 -28.72 -1.08 -20.90
N ASP A 353 -28.81 -2.34 -20.45
CA ASP A 353 -29.12 -2.66 -19.05
C ASP A 353 -27.90 -2.41 -18.14
N GLU A 354 -26.72 -2.75 -18.63
CA GLU A 354 -25.46 -2.55 -17.91
C GLU A 354 -24.40 -1.93 -18.82
N VAL A 355 -23.52 -1.08 -18.25
CA VAL A 355 -22.40 -0.48 -18.96
C VAL A 355 -21.14 -0.51 -18.11
N TYR A 356 -20.03 -0.86 -18.74
CA TYR A 356 -18.70 -0.84 -18.14
C TYR A 356 -17.75 -0.04 -19.05
N PRO A 357 -17.64 1.28 -18.83
CA PRO A 357 -16.71 2.12 -19.57
C PRO A 357 -15.28 1.76 -19.18
N LEU A 358 -14.43 1.53 -20.17
CA LEU A 358 -12.99 1.34 -20.02
C LEU A 358 -12.25 2.60 -20.46
N PRO A 359 -10.97 2.79 -20.05
CA PRO A 359 -10.10 3.76 -20.69
C PRO A 359 -10.01 3.48 -22.19
N GLY A 360 -10.05 4.52 -23.02
CA GLY A 360 -10.05 4.40 -24.47
C GLY A 360 -11.42 4.63 -25.11
N ASP A 361 -11.59 4.08 -26.31
CA ASP A 361 -12.74 4.33 -27.20
C ASP A 361 -13.70 3.14 -27.35
N LYS A 362 -13.56 2.11 -26.50
CA LYS A 362 -14.41 0.90 -26.52
C LYS A 362 -14.88 0.54 -25.12
N TYR A 363 -16.11 0.00 -25.06
CA TYR A 363 -16.80 -0.22 -23.81
C TYR A 363 -17.52 -1.57 -23.82
N PHE A 364 -17.62 -2.23 -22.67
CA PHE A 364 -18.52 -3.34 -22.48
C PHE A 364 -19.92 -2.82 -22.13
N VAL A 365 -20.91 -3.34 -22.82
CA VAL A 365 -22.33 -3.05 -22.54
C VAL A 365 -23.13 -4.35 -22.60
N LYS A 366 -24.27 -4.35 -21.94
CA LYS A 366 -25.21 -5.46 -21.92
C LYS A 366 -26.59 -4.94 -22.26
N ASP A 367 -27.26 -5.58 -23.21
CA ASP A 367 -28.64 -5.33 -23.55
C ASP A 367 -29.52 -6.44 -22.97
N ASP A 368 -30.73 -6.68 -23.51
CA ASP A 368 -31.70 -7.69 -23.02
C ASP A 368 -31.17 -9.13 -22.82
N GLY A 369 -29.89 -9.39 -23.13
CA GLY A 369 -29.26 -10.70 -23.05
C GLY A 369 -28.44 -10.93 -21.79
N ASP A 370 -28.01 -12.17 -21.57
CA ASP A 370 -27.07 -12.55 -20.50
C ASP A 370 -25.62 -12.28 -20.87
N SER A 371 -25.31 -11.93 -22.12
CA SER A 371 -23.95 -11.75 -22.63
C SER A 371 -23.60 -10.29 -22.79
N TRP A 372 -22.33 -9.99 -22.48
CA TRP A 372 -21.72 -8.69 -22.75
C TRP A 372 -21.35 -8.57 -24.23
N ILE A 373 -21.51 -7.37 -24.77
CA ILE A 373 -21.04 -6.99 -26.10
C ILE A 373 -20.03 -5.84 -25.95
N ILE A 374 -19.12 -5.73 -26.92
CA ILE A 374 -18.18 -4.60 -27.00
C ILE A 374 -18.74 -3.61 -28.01
N ILE A 375 -18.78 -2.33 -27.66
CA ILE A 375 -19.13 -1.25 -28.58
C ILE A 375 -17.97 -0.25 -28.69
N ASP A 376 -17.90 0.44 -29.83
CA ASP A 376 -16.98 1.57 -30.02
C ASP A 376 -17.58 2.90 -29.52
N ASP A 377 -16.80 3.99 -29.61
CA ASP A 377 -17.22 5.36 -29.24
C ASP A 377 -18.38 5.93 -30.07
N LYS A 378 -18.80 5.24 -31.13
CA LYS A 378 -19.98 5.56 -31.96
C LYS A 378 -21.17 4.69 -31.61
N GLY A 379 -21.05 3.86 -30.58
CA GLY A 379 -22.08 2.91 -30.18
C GLY A 379 -22.26 1.72 -31.14
N LYS A 380 -21.28 1.50 -32.04
CA LYS A 380 -21.31 0.40 -32.99
C LYS A 380 -20.67 -0.83 -32.36
N GLU A 381 -21.38 -1.97 -32.47
CA GLU A 381 -20.90 -3.26 -31.99
C GLU A 381 -19.61 -3.70 -32.70
N VAL A 382 -18.63 -4.10 -31.89
CA VAL A 382 -17.40 -4.80 -32.30
C VAL A 382 -17.72 -6.28 -32.39
N LYS A 383 -17.55 -6.89 -33.58
CA LYS A 383 -17.87 -8.30 -33.80
C LYS A 383 -16.89 -9.19 -33.02
N THR A 384 -17.44 -10.01 -32.15
CA THR A 384 -16.74 -11.10 -31.49
C THR A 384 -17.06 -12.44 -32.12
N LYS A 385 -16.19 -13.45 -31.96
CA LYS A 385 -16.43 -14.83 -32.43
C LYS A 385 -16.99 -15.71 -31.31
N VAL A 386 -17.08 -15.18 -30.11
CA VAL A 386 -17.48 -15.87 -28.89
C VAL A 386 -18.50 -15.02 -28.15
N ASP A 387 -19.36 -15.65 -27.39
CA ASP A 387 -20.20 -14.98 -26.43
C ASP A 387 -19.37 -14.59 -25.18
N ILE A 388 -19.66 -13.46 -24.58
CA ILE A 388 -18.95 -12.99 -23.37
C ILE A 388 -19.98 -12.99 -22.22
N TYR A 389 -20.09 -14.13 -21.51
CA TYR A 389 -20.96 -14.21 -20.34
C TYR A 389 -20.46 -13.37 -19.20
N GLU A 390 -19.12 -13.38 -18.96
CA GLU A 390 -18.45 -12.64 -17.91
C GLU A 390 -17.05 -12.22 -18.37
N PHE A 391 -16.61 -11.09 -17.94
CA PHE A 391 -15.23 -10.62 -18.10
C PHE A 391 -14.72 -10.05 -16.78
N SER A 392 -13.40 -9.92 -16.68
CA SER A 392 -12.76 -9.41 -15.46
C SER A 392 -11.56 -8.53 -15.80
N TYR A 393 -11.34 -7.52 -14.97
CA TYR A 393 -10.14 -6.67 -15.02
C TYR A 393 -9.21 -7.00 -13.83
N ASN A 394 -9.04 -8.29 -13.56
CA ASN A 394 -8.29 -8.81 -12.45
C ASN A 394 -6.78 -8.51 -12.59
N GLN A 395 -6.23 -7.72 -11.68
CA GLN A 395 -4.80 -7.43 -11.61
C GLN A 395 -4.03 -8.38 -10.67
N GLY A 396 -4.68 -9.41 -10.14
CA GLY A 396 -4.10 -10.32 -9.16
C GLY A 396 -4.27 -9.81 -7.72
N ASP A 397 -3.34 -10.19 -6.87
CA ASP A 397 -3.35 -9.72 -5.49
C ASP A 397 -3.07 -8.20 -5.45
N THR A 398 -3.76 -7.46 -4.58
CA THR A 398 -3.64 -6.00 -4.48
C THR A 398 -2.60 -5.56 -3.47
N GLU A 399 -2.38 -6.36 -2.44
CA GLU A 399 -1.37 -6.16 -1.41
C GLU A 399 -0.54 -7.44 -1.25
N PHE A 400 0.77 -7.28 -1.17
CA PHE A 400 1.76 -8.35 -1.11
C PHE A 400 2.40 -8.32 0.27
N GLU A 401 2.33 -9.43 0.99
CA GLU A 401 2.89 -9.55 2.32
C GLU A 401 4.21 -10.31 2.28
N SER A 402 5.25 -9.71 2.87
CA SER A 402 6.54 -10.40 3.02
C SER A 402 6.37 -11.61 3.95
N GLN A 403 6.73 -12.80 3.46
CA GLN A 403 6.79 -14.01 4.27
C GLN A 403 8.16 -14.22 4.91
N TYR A 404 9.08 -13.30 4.71
CA TYR A 404 10.39 -13.28 5.35
C TYR A 404 10.71 -11.87 5.83
N LEU A 405 11.04 -11.75 7.11
CA LEU A 405 11.46 -10.49 7.73
C LEU A 405 12.91 -10.58 8.16
N ASP A 406 13.68 -9.51 7.92
CA ASP A 406 15.05 -9.41 8.43
C ASP A 406 15.04 -8.73 9.81
N PHE A 407 15.29 -9.51 10.85
CA PHE A 407 15.38 -9.03 12.23
C PHE A 407 16.79 -8.58 12.64
N THR A 408 17.77 -8.53 11.72
CA THR A 408 19.18 -8.25 12.07
C THR A 408 19.34 -6.92 12.79
N SER A 409 18.76 -5.84 12.29
CA SER A 409 18.81 -4.52 12.93
C SER A 409 18.15 -4.52 14.29
N PHE A 410 16.92 -5.03 14.38
CA PHE A 410 16.19 -5.15 15.63
C PHE A 410 17.00 -5.89 16.70
N ILE A 411 17.58 -7.06 16.33
CA ILE A 411 18.40 -7.86 17.27
C ILE A 411 19.67 -7.13 17.68
N ASN A 412 20.24 -6.28 16.82
CA ASN A 412 21.39 -5.46 17.19
C ASN A 412 21.02 -4.41 18.25
N GLU A 413 19.83 -3.82 18.14
CA GLU A 413 19.31 -2.84 19.13
C GLU A 413 19.01 -3.49 20.51
N LEU A 414 18.78 -4.79 20.58
CA LEU A 414 18.70 -5.50 21.86
C LEU A 414 20.02 -5.50 22.62
N HIS A 415 21.10 -5.02 22.01
CA HIS A 415 22.43 -4.89 22.64
C HIS A 415 22.85 -6.14 23.42
N ILE A 416 22.58 -7.34 22.87
CA ILE A 416 22.94 -8.62 23.47
C ILE A 416 24.46 -8.71 23.59
N LYS A 417 24.97 -8.72 24.83
CA LYS A 417 26.38 -8.76 25.17
C LYS A 417 26.70 -10.00 26.00
N LYS A 418 27.98 -10.17 26.35
CA LYS A 418 28.47 -11.30 27.14
C LYS A 418 27.87 -11.34 28.56
N ASP A 419 27.48 -10.21 29.09
CA ASP A 419 27.11 -9.99 30.50
C ASP A 419 25.77 -9.27 30.67
N GLY A 420 24.93 -9.23 29.63
CA GLY A 420 23.61 -8.60 29.71
C GLY A 420 22.99 -8.22 28.37
N LEU A 421 21.83 -7.62 28.40
CA LEU A 421 21.08 -7.15 27.24
C LEU A 421 20.32 -5.85 27.54
N LEU A 422 20.07 -5.03 26.53
CA LEU A 422 19.40 -3.73 26.64
C LEU A 422 20.00 -2.80 27.71
N GLY A 423 21.32 -2.93 27.96
CA GLY A 423 22.00 -2.19 29.01
C GLY A 423 21.82 -2.73 30.41
N LEU A 424 21.03 -3.78 30.61
CA LEU A 424 20.77 -4.44 31.88
C LEU A 424 21.74 -5.60 32.11
N ASN A 425 22.13 -5.80 33.38
CA ASN A 425 22.93 -6.96 33.80
C ASN A 425 22.58 -7.40 35.23
N LEU A 426 23.07 -8.59 35.63
CA LEU A 426 22.74 -9.20 36.91
C LEU A 426 23.45 -8.57 38.11
N THR A 427 24.32 -7.58 37.93
CA THR A 427 25.03 -6.89 39.00
C THR A 427 24.43 -5.51 39.33
N MET A 428 23.46 -5.06 38.52
CA MET A 428 22.76 -3.79 38.73
C MET A 428 21.96 -3.84 40.04
N LYS A 429 21.84 -2.70 40.69
CA LYS A 429 20.94 -2.57 41.84
C LYS A 429 19.53 -2.20 41.38
N VAL A 430 18.52 -2.52 42.19
CA VAL A 430 17.11 -2.23 41.86
C VAL A 430 16.90 -0.80 41.42
N ALA A 431 17.54 0.17 42.07
CA ALA A 431 17.40 1.58 41.68
C ALA A 431 17.95 1.88 40.28
N ASP A 432 19.04 1.20 39.87
CA ASP A 432 19.60 1.33 38.52
C ASP A 432 18.70 0.61 37.48
N VAL A 433 18.11 -0.52 37.85
CA VAL A 433 17.13 -1.24 37.01
C VAL A 433 15.91 -0.35 36.74
N ILE A 434 15.32 0.21 37.79
CA ILE A 434 14.16 1.13 37.68
C ILE A 434 14.49 2.32 36.79
N LYS A 435 15.66 2.93 36.99
CA LYS A 435 16.12 4.06 36.16
C LYS A 435 16.29 3.66 34.69
N SER A 436 16.83 2.46 34.44
CA SER A 436 16.99 1.94 33.09
C SER A 436 15.65 1.65 32.44
N PHE A 437 14.68 1.10 33.17
CA PHE A 437 13.33 0.85 32.67
C PHE A 437 12.59 2.14 32.37
N SER A 438 12.67 3.15 33.24
CA SER A 438 12.11 4.47 32.98
C SER A 438 12.71 5.12 31.71
N PHE A 439 14.01 4.90 31.46
CA PHE A 439 14.65 5.37 30.21
C PHE A 439 14.13 4.61 28.98
N LEU A 440 14.05 3.26 29.07
CA LEU A 440 13.58 2.42 27.97
C LEU A 440 12.11 2.71 27.63
N ASP A 441 11.25 2.89 28.64
CA ASP A 441 9.85 3.23 28.45
C ASP A 441 9.66 4.60 27.78
N LYS A 442 10.43 5.61 28.16
CA LYS A 442 10.42 6.94 27.49
C LYS A 442 10.89 6.88 26.05
N GLN A 443 11.77 5.95 25.71
CA GLN A 443 12.36 5.81 24.38
C GLN A 443 11.54 4.88 23.47
N TYR A 444 10.99 3.80 24.01
CA TYR A 444 10.38 2.70 23.26
C TYR A 444 9.01 2.27 23.77
N GLY A 445 8.54 2.79 24.89
CA GLY A 445 7.26 2.48 25.51
C GLY A 445 6.24 3.60 25.33
N GLU A 446 5.22 3.57 26.17
CA GLU A 446 4.15 4.59 26.20
C GLU A 446 4.48 5.77 27.16
N GLY A 447 5.57 5.65 27.92
CA GLY A 447 6.00 6.63 28.92
C GLY A 447 5.23 6.55 30.25
N ASP A 448 4.53 5.43 30.48
CA ASP A 448 3.69 5.20 31.66
C ASP A 448 4.41 4.47 32.80
N PHE A 449 5.66 4.04 32.57
CA PHE A 449 6.41 3.31 33.58
C PHE A 449 6.65 4.17 34.83
N SER A 450 6.20 3.69 35.98
CA SER A 450 6.43 4.36 37.26
C SER A 450 7.85 4.13 37.76
N ASP A 451 8.64 5.21 37.87
CA ASP A 451 9.97 5.18 38.49
C ASP A 451 9.90 5.28 40.02
N ASN A 452 8.69 5.26 40.60
CA ASN A 452 8.50 5.26 42.05
C ASN A 452 8.74 3.86 42.61
N ALA A 453 9.90 3.66 43.23
CA ALA A 453 10.29 2.42 43.89
C ALA A 453 9.27 1.88 44.92
N SER A 454 8.39 2.74 45.46
CA SER A 454 7.33 2.29 46.38
C SER A 454 6.23 1.45 45.71
N SER A 455 6.09 1.53 44.40
CA SER A 455 5.11 0.77 43.61
C SER A 455 5.45 -0.74 43.51
N TYR A 456 6.69 -1.14 43.76
CA TYR A 456 7.19 -2.50 43.57
C TYR A 456 7.35 -3.31 44.86
N ARG A 457 6.72 -2.88 45.95
CA ARG A 457 6.91 -3.45 47.31
C ARG A 457 6.52 -4.94 47.49
N CYS A 458 5.72 -5.48 46.59
CA CYS A 458 5.17 -6.83 46.70
C CYS A 458 5.37 -7.67 45.45
N SER A 459 6.27 -7.28 44.54
CA SER A 459 6.53 -7.96 43.26
C SER A 459 7.92 -8.57 43.23
N ASN A 460 8.02 -9.82 42.76
CA ASN A 460 9.30 -10.48 42.49
C ASN A 460 9.90 -10.07 41.18
N ASP A 461 9.22 -9.21 40.44
CA ASP A 461 9.67 -8.68 39.16
C ASP A 461 9.39 -7.18 39.01
N ILE A 462 10.13 -6.57 38.17
CA ILE A 462 9.89 -5.23 37.64
C ILE A 462 9.85 -5.38 36.15
N SER A 463 8.76 -4.95 35.48
CA SER A 463 8.60 -5.12 34.05
C SER A 463 8.09 -3.86 33.37
N VAL A 464 8.35 -3.75 32.06
CA VAL A 464 7.85 -2.69 31.19
C VAL A 464 7.57 -3.24 29.79
N ASP A 465 6.46 -2.81 29.20
CA ASP A 465 6.11 -3.13 27.84
C ASP A 465 6.72 -2.10 26.88
N LEU A 466 7.39 -2.60 25.85
CA LEU A 466 8.12 -1.80 24.89
C LEU A 466 7.63 -2.11 23.47
N ASN A 467 7.69 -1.11 22.60
CA ASN A 467 7.40 -1.25 21.19
C ASN A 467 8.52 -0.59 20.38
N PHE A 468 9.39 -1.41 19.83
CA PHE A 468 10.49 -0.95 18.98
C PHE A 468 10.24 -1.39 17.54
N ASN A 469 10.08 -0.42 16.62
CA ASN A 469 9.84 -0.68 15.20
C ASN A 469 8.68 -1.68 14.95
N ASN A 470 7.58 -1.50 15.64
CA ASN A 470 6.40 -2.38 15.60
C ASN A 470 6.59 -3.81 16.17
N VAL A 471 7.73 -4.10 16.75
CA VAL A 471 7.94 -5.32 17.53
C VAL A 471 7.54 -5.03 18.98
N LYS A 472 6.41 -5.59 19.42
CA LYS A 472 5.97 -5.47 20.80
C LYS A 472 6.63 -6.54 21.65
N PHE A 473 7.20 -6.16 22.77
CA PHE A 473 7.81 -7.07 23.72
C PHE A 473 7.78 -6.51 25.14
N GLN A 474 7.80 -7.40 26.12
CA GLN A 474 7.97 -7.05 27.52
C GLN A 474 9.39 -7.36 27.94
N ILE A 475 10.00 -6.47 28.72
CA ILE A 475 11.23 -6.74 29.45
C ILE A 475 10.96 -6.77 30.95
N ALA A 476 11.48 -7.76 31.65
CA ALA A 476 11.33 -7.93 33.09
C ALA A 476 12.69 -8.23 33.74
N ALA A 477 12.94 -7.64 34.89
CA ALA A 477 14.01 -8.03 35.80
C ALA A 477 13.39 -8.82 36.95
N LEU A 478 13.80 -10.08 37.12
CA LEU A 478 13.30 -10.97 38.14
C LEU A 478 14.31 -11.06 39.31
N PHE A 479 13.77 -11.14 40.52
CA PHE A 479 14.53 -11.19 41.76
C PHE A 479 14.16 -12.48 42.52
N ASP A 480 15.05 -12.92 43.44
CA ASP A 480 14.74 -14.08 44.29
C ASP A 480 13.50 -13.86 45.16
N ASP A 481 12.77 -14.94 45.48
CA ASP A 481 11.50 -14.91 46.23
C ASP A 481 11.54 -14.14 47.56
N ASN A 482 12.72 -13.98 48.13
CA ASN A 482 12.93 -13.25 49.40
C ASN A 482 12.81 -11.73 49.29
N VAL A 483 12.64 -11.18 48.08
CA VAL A 483 12.49 -9.71 47.86
C VAL A 483 11.14 -9.21 48.38
N ALA A 484 10.12 -10.06 48.40
CA ALA A 484 8.78 -9.71 48.89
C ALA A 484 8.76 -9.37 50.40
N ASP A 485 9.72 -9.87 51.20
CA ASP A 485 9.80 -9.67 52.64
C ASP A 485 10.60 -8.41 53.07
N TYR A 486 11.24 -7.74 52.15
CA TYR A 486 12.04 -6.54 52.47
C TYR A 486 11.20 -5.27 52.46
N THR A 487 10.90 -4.75 53.66
CA THR A 487 10.37 -3.39 53.82
C THR A 487 11.37 -2.38 53.33
N PHE A 488 10.90 -1.34 52.65
CA PHE A 488 11.61 -0.31 51.89
C PHE A 488 12.68 0.53 52.68
N SER A 489 12.91 0.27 53.92
CA SER A 489 13.96 0.93 54.72
C SER A 489 15.32 0.27 54.52
N SER A 490 16.12 0.78 53.62
CA SER A 490 17.58 0.53 53.47
C SER A 490 18.06 -0.81 52.87
N GLY A 491 17.27 -1.90 52.85
CA GLY A 491 17.70 -3.21 52.32
C GLY A 491 17.50 -3.42 50.83
N PHE A 492 16.42 -2.89 50.27
CA PHE A 492 15.99 -3.12 48.89
C PHE A 492 16.95 -2.52 47.83
N SER A 493 17.63 -1.44 48.18
CA SER A 493 18.60 -0.77 47.29
C SER A 493 19.82 -1.60 46.90
N ASN A 494 20.08 -2.70 47.61
CA ASN A 494 21.28 -3.54 47.44
C ASN A 494 21.00 -4.86 46.69
N ILE A 495 19.75 -5.18 46.38
CA ILE A 495 19.37 -6.41 45.68
C ILE A 495 19.63 -6.27 44.20
N SER A 496 20.07 -7.34 43.58
CA SER A 496 20.31 -7.42 42.14
C SER A 496 19.40 -8.48 41.51
N PRO A 497 18.99 -8.36 40.25
CA PRO A 497 18.18 -9.37 39.60
C PRO A 497 18.97 -10.67 39.44
N ASN A 498 18.29 -11.81 39.56
CA ASN A 498 18.83 -13.11 39.20
C ASN A 498 18.61 -13.47 37.73
N GLN A 499 17.63 -12.81 37.08
CA GLN A 499 17.31 -13.01 35.68
C GLN A 499 16.76 -11.73 35.04
N ILE A 500 17.10 -11.54 33.78
CA ILE A 500 16.48 -10.56 32.87
C ILE A 500 15.75 -11.37 31.80
N SER A 501 14.45 -11.12 31.63
CA SER A 501 13.57 -11.82 30.69
C SER A 501 13.03 -10.84 29.67
N VAL A 502 13.03 -11.23 28.40
CA VAL A 502 12.36 -10.54 27.29
C VAL A 502 11.38 -11.50 26.67
N THR A 503 10.12 -11.08 26.58
CA THR A 503 9.04 -11.86 25.98
C THR A 503 8.50 -11.14 24.76
N PHE A 504 8.57 -11.79 23.61
CA PHE A 504 8.01 -11.29 22.34
C PHE A 504 6.68 -11.99 22.08
N TYR A 505 5.67 -11.23 21.68
CA TYR A 505 4.31 -11.73 21.46
C TYR A 505 4.06 -11.94 19.95
N ASN A 506 3.20 -12.92 19.62
CA ASN A 506 2.77 -13.20 18.26
C ASN A 506 1.73 -12.17 17.78
N GLU A 507 2.13 -10.91 17.77
CA GLU A 507 1.29 -9.76 17.44
C GLU A 507 1.99 -8.85 16.45
N LYS A 508 1.22 -8.03 15.71
CA LYS A 508 1.73 -7.01 14.79
C LYS A 508 2.79 -7.59 13.84
N LEU A 509 4.01 -7.03 13.84
CA LEU A 509 5.11 -7.45 12.97
C LEU A 509 5.54 -8.91 13.18
N LEU A 510 5.37 -9.46 14.38
CA LEU A 510 5.78 -10.84 14.69
C LEU A 510 4.75 -11.89 14.34
N LYS A 511 3.52 -11.51 13.97
CA LYS A 511 2.46 -12.46 13.62
C LYS A 511 2.90 -13.37 12.48
N GLY A 512 3.01 -14.68 12.77
CA GLY A 512 3.50 -15.69 11.82
C GLY A 512 5.03 -15.69 11.59
N HIS A 513 5.82 -14.90 12.33
CA HIS A 513 7.27 -14.78 12.14
C HIS A 513 8.11 -15.16 13.36
N LEU A 514 7.51 -15.76 14.39
CA LEU A 514 8.21 -16.12 15.64
C LEU A 514 9.38 -17.09 15.40
N SER A 515 9.23 -18.05 14.49
CA SER A 515 10.32 -18.98 14.15
C SER A 515 11.50 -18.29 13.49
N GLN A 516 11.26 -17.25 12.68
CA GLN A 516 12.32 -16.45 12.07
C GLN A 516 13.06 -15.62 13.13
N LEU A 517 12.33 -14.97 14.04
CA LEU A 517 12.91 -14.24 15.17
C LEU A 517 13.75 -15.19 16.04
N THR A 518 13.22 -16.38 16.39
CA THR A 518 13.94 -17.38 17.18
C THR A 518 15.24 -17.80 16.52
N ARG A 519 15.23 -18.11 15.20
CA ARG A 519 16.45 -18.44 14.45
C ARG A 519 17.47 -17.32 14.47
N SER A 520 17.03 -16.07 14.30
CA SER A 520 17.89 -14.90 14.29
C SER A 520 18.50 -14.62 15.67
N LEU A 521 17.71 -14.75 16.74
CA LEU A 521 18.21 -14.66 18.12
C LEU A 521 19.21 -15.79 18.45
N LYS A 522 18.92 -17.04 18.06
CA LYS A 522 19.85 -18.17 18.20
C LYS A 522 21.19 -17.87 17.51
N ALA A 523 21.15 -17.34 16.27
CA ALA A 523 22.36 -16.98 15.52
C ALA A 523 23.18 -15.88 16.23
N LYS A 524 22.50 -14.91 16.86
CA LYS A 524 23.16 -13.87 17.67
C LYS A 524 23.79 -14.45 18.94
N LEU A 525 23.05 -15.29 19.68
CA LEU A 525 23.54 -15.89 20.94
C LEU A 525 24.76 -16.78 20.74
N LYS A 526 24.83 -17.52 19.64
CA LYS A 526 26.00 -18.35 19.28
C LYS A 526 27.28 -17.53 19.12
N LYS A 527 27.18 -16.21 18.91
CA LYS A 527 28.32 -15.30 18.79
C LYS A 527 28.78 -14.73 20.14
N VAL A 528 27.96 -14.81 21.19
CA VAL A 528 28.27 -14.20 22.50
C VAL A 528 28.65 -15.21 23.58
N GLY A 529 28.46 -16.51 23.32
CA GLY A 529 28.80 -17.54 24.31
C GLY A 529 28.97 -18.95 23.72
N THR A 530 29.08 -19.94 24.62
CA THR A 530 29.28 -21.35 24.25
C THR A 530 27.96 -22.11 24.35
N ILE A 531 27.61 -22.90 23.34
CA ILE A 531 26.38 -23.68 23.29
C ILE A 531 26.41 -24.76 24.39
N VAL A 532 25.37 -24.81 25.19
CA VAL A 532 25.15 -25.85 26.23
C VAL A 532 24.15 -26.88 25.76
N LYS A 533 22.98 -26.43 25.26
CA LYS A 533 21.93 -27.27 24.70
C LYS A 533 21.29 -26.55 23.52
N GLU A 534 20.86 -27.31 22.51
CA GLU A 534 20.17 -26.77 21.34
C GLU A 534 19.13 -27.76 20.80
N THR A 535 17.97 -27.21 20.38
CA THR A 535 16.97 -27.86 19.52
C THR A 535 16.65 -26.95 18.35
N GLU A 536 15.72 -27.32 17.49
CA GLU A 536 15.29 -26.46 16.39
C GLU A 536 14.78 -25.11 16.88
N TYR A 537 13.92 -25.10 17.93
CA TYR A 537 13.22 -23.93 18.43
C TYR A 537 13.73 -23.39 19.77
N ALA A 538 14.81 -23.93 20.30
CA ALA A 538 15.40 -23.45 21.54
C ALA A 538 16.92 -23.58 21.58
N LEU A 539 17.58 -22.74 22.38
CA LEU A 539 19.03 -22.72 22.56
C LEU A 539 19.37 -22.23 23.98
N ILE A 540 20.32 -22.90 24.64
CA ILE A 540 20.99 -22.42 25.85
C ILE A 540 22.46 -22.18 25.54
N VAL A 541 22.96 -21.00 25.93
CA VAL A 541 24.36 -20.58 25.74
C VAL A 541 24.93 -20.11 27.05
N ALA A 542 26.07 -20.64 27.46
CA ALA A 542 26.85 -20.14 28.58
C ALA A 542 27.58 -18.85 28.16
N SER A 543 27.40 -17.77 28.91
CA SER A 543 27.97 -16.46 28.60
C SER A 543 28.39 -15.72 29.87
N GLY A 544 29.69 -15.51 30.07
CA GLY A 544 30.21 -14.99 31.33
C GLY A 544 29.95 -15.97 32.49
N ASN A 545 29.34 -15.46 33.56
CA ASN A 545 28.96 -16.23 34.76
C ASN A 545 27.47 -16.63 34.78
N ALA A 546 26.78 -16.50 33.65
CA ALA A 546 25.35 -16.75 33.53
C ALA A 546 25.04 -17.49 32.21
N TYR A 547 23.76 -17.65 31.92
CA TYR A 547 23.29 -18.32 30.72
C TYR A 547 22.31 -17.45 29.95
N TYR A 548 22.37 -17.52 28.64
CA TYR A 548 21.27 -17.11 27.78
C TYR A 548 20.40 -18.32 27.44
N PHE A 549 19.11 -18.08 27.44
CA PHE A 549 18.11 -19.00 26.92
C PHE A 549 17.27 -18.26 25.88
N VAL A 550 17.02 -18.89 24.74
CA VAL A 550 15.99 -18.48 23.79
C VAL A 550 15.14 -19.70 23.45
N GLY A 551 13.83 -19.51 23.38
CA GLY A 551 12.88 -20.56 23.01
C GLY A 551 11.56 -19.97 22.54
N SER A 552 10.84 -20.71 21.65
CA SER A 552 9.51 -20.36 21.17
C SER A 552 8.53 -21.46 21.53
N ASP A 553 7.34 -21.10 22.03
CA ASP A 553 6.24 -22.03 22.30
C ASP A 553 5.11 -21.96 21.24
N GLY A 554 5.32 -21.17 20.17
CA GLY A 554 4.34 -20.96 19.12
C GLY A 554 3.53 -19.66 19.28
N ASP A 555 3.29 -19.22 20.52
CA ASP A 555 2.59 -17.97 20.82
C ASP A 555 3.53 -16.84 21.22
N LYS A 556 4.71 -17.20 21.73
CA LYS A 556 5.70 -16.27 22.25
C LYS A 556 7.12 -16.75 21.95
N VAL A 557 8.04 -15.80 21.94
CA VAL A 557 9.48 -16.08 22.01
C VAL A 557 10.02 -15.50 23.30
N TYR A 558 10.77 -16.30 24.01
CA TYR A 558 11.44 -15.93 25.26
C TYR A 558 12.93 -15.77 25.02
N LEU A 559 13.51 -14.68 25.49
CA LEU A 559 14.95 -14.45 25.55
C LEU A 559 15.31 -14.09 27.00
N ASN A 560 15.95 -15.01 27.70
CA ASN A 560 16.33 -14.86 29.10
C ASN A 560 17.85 -14.80 29.25
N TYR A 561 18.32 -13.98 30.18
CA TYR A 561 19.69 -13.94 30.65
C TYR A 561 19.71 -14.03 32.17
N GLY A 562 20.32 -15.07 32.75
CA GLY A 562 20.29 -15.26 34.19
C GLY A 562 21.02 -16.49 34.69
N ASN A 563 20.93 -16.68 36.02
CA ASN A 563 21.47 -17.82 36.75
C ASN A 563 20.35 -18.84 37.01
N PHE A 564 19.98 -19.60 35.98
CA PHE A 564 18.96 -20.65 36.07
C PHE A 564 19.58 -22.05 35.95
N ASP A 565 18.89 -23.06 36.51
CA ASP A 565 19.31 -24.45 36.35
C ASP A 565 19.05 -24.96 34.94
N VAL A 566 20.12 -25.00 34.13
CA VAL A 566 20.07 -25.47 32.74
C VAL A 566 19.60 -26.93 32.60
N ASN A 567 19.70 -27.74 33.67
CA ASN A 567 19.24 -29.13 33.65
C ASN A 567 17.74 -29.27 33.87
N ALA A 568 17.13 -28.31 34.54
CA ALA A 568 15.68 -28.24 34.75
C ALA A 568 14.91 -27.83 33.49
N ILE A 569 15.59 -27.20 32.47
CA ILE A 569 14.93 -26.78 31.27
C ILE A 569 14.81 -27.92 30.26
N ASN A 570 13.59 -28.32 29.96
CA ASN A 570 13.25 -29.26 28.92
C ASN A 570 13.06 -28.53 27.57
N LEU A 571 14.09 -28.51 26.71
CA LEU A 571 14.03 -27.80 25.42
C LEU A 571 13.02 -28.39 24.43
N ASN A 572 12.55 -29.64 24.62
CA ASN A 572 11.58 -30.27 23.73
C ASN A 572 10.14 -29.72 23.93
N MET A 573 9.92 -28.92 24.96
CA MET A 573 8.64 -28.19 25.14
C MET A 573 8.49 -27.01 24.17
N PHE A 574 9.59 -26.56 23.56
CA PHE A 574 9.58 -25.42 22.65
C PHE A 574 9.37 -25.90 21.23
N THR A 575 8.33 -25.43 20.60
CA THR A 575 7.87 -25.81 19.28
C THR A 575 7.68 -24.57 18.43
N GLY A 576 7.95 -24.65 17.12
CA GLY A 576 7.59 -23.58 16.19
C GLY A 576 6.27 -23.92 15.53
N ILE A 577 5.27 -23.11 15.70
CA ILE A 577 4.04 -23.19 14.92
C ILE A 577 3.97 -21.91 14.08
N ASP A 578 4.62 -21.93 12.92
CA ASP A 578 4.45 -20.88 11.89
C ASP A 578 3.54 -21.33 10.74
N ASP A 579 2.88 -22.50 10.84
CA ASP A 579 2.29 -23.16 9.68
C ASP A 579 0.81 -22.83 9.43
N ALA A 580 0.24 -21.87 10.10
CA ALA A 580 -1.13 -21.47 9.84
C ALA A 580 -1.23 -19.98 9.48
N VAL A 581 -0.74 -19.60 8.31
CA VAL A 581 -1.42 -18.56 7.55
C VAL A 581 -2.69 -19.21 6.99
N THR A 582 -3.66 -19.46 7.86
CA THR A 582 -5.03 -19.59 7.41
C THR A 582 -5.43 -18.20 6.93
N THR A 583 -5.60 -18.06 5.63
CA THR A 583 -6.39 -17.01 5.01
C THR A 583 -7.84 -17.17 5.49
N THR A 584 -8.10 -16.79 6.73
CA THR A 584 -9.42 -16.42 7.19
C THR A 584 -9.39 -14.91 7.30
N SER A 585 -10.09 -14.28 6.37
CA SER A 585 -10.54 -12.90 6.48
C SER A 585 -11.47 -12.80 7.69
N ASP A 586 -10.93 -12.77 8.87
CA ASP A 586 -11.64 -12.34 10.07
C ASP A 586 -11.18 -10.91 10.35
N SER A 587 -12.03 -9.99 9.92
CA SER A 587 -12.05 -8.61 10.33
C SER A 587 -12.28 -8.53 11.85
N TYR A 588 -11.22 -8.62 12.62
CA TYR A 588 -11.19 -8.01 13.94
C TYR A 588 -10.52 -6.65 13.77
N ALA A 589 -11.33 -5.62 13.85
CA ALA A 589 -10.88 -4.28 14.13
C ALA A 589 -10.20 -4.33 15.51
N ASP A 590 -8.88 -4.55 15.52
CA ASP A 590 -8.09 -4.18 16.68
C ASP A 590 -8.16 -2.66 16.80
N ASP A 591 -8.30 -2.19 18.04
CA ASP A 591 -8.18 -0.79 18.46
C ASP A 591 -6.78 -0.23 18.09
N ALA A 592 -6.47 -0.25 16.80
CA ALA A 592 -5.35 0.47 16.24
C ALA A 592 -5.78 1.92 16.13
N ASP A 593 -5.16 2.73 16.91
CA ASP A 593 -5.14 4.17 16.90
C ASP A 593 -6.10 4.82 15.90
N TYR A 594 -7.18 5.40 16.41
CA TYR A 594 -8.29 6.11 15.78
C TYR A 594 -7.96 7.01 14.54
N VAL A 595 -6.73 7.11 14.15
CA VAL A 595 -6.26 7.84 12.97
C VAL A 595 -6.20 6.96 11.72
N ASP A 596 -6.06 5.62 11.86
CA ASP A 596 -5.91 4.70 10.72
C ASP A 596 -7.22 4.42 9.95
N SER A 597 -8.39 4.62 10.59
CA SER A 597 -9.67 4.21 9.99
C SER A 597 -10.45 5.31 9.28
N VAL A 598 -9.98 6.56 9.29
CA VAL A 598 -10.86 7.69 8.96
C VAL A 598 -10.53 8.38 7.64
N CYS A 599 -9.36 8.18 7.06
CA CYS A 599 -8.96 9.01 5.91
C CYS A 599 -9.03 8.34 4.54
N LEU A 600 -9.04 7.02 4.44
CA LEU A 600 -8.74 6.40 3.14
C LEU A 600 -9.54 5.14 2.79
N ASP A 601 -10.40 4.62 3.70
CA ASP A 601 -11.18 3.39 3.44
C ASP A 601 -12.29 3.55 2.37
N SER A 602 -12.58 4.75 1.93
CA SER A 602 -13.60 4.98 0.89
C SER A 602 -13.04 5.10 -0.54
N ALA A 603 -11.73 5.13 -0.71
CA ALA A 603 -11.11 5.28 -2.04
C ALA A 603 -10.92 3.95 -2.81
N VAL A 604 -11.25 2.80 -2.22
CA VAL A 604 -10.96 1.47 -2.79
C VAL A 604 -12.20 0.75 -3.34
N ALA A 605 -13.37 1.33 -3.24
CA ALA A 605 -14.58 0.73 -3.80
C ALA A 605 -15.10 1.56 -4.98
N TYR A 606 -14.50 1.39 -6.16
CA TYR A 606 -15.17 1.45 -7.49
C TYR A 606 -14.15 1.24 -8.61
#